data_a4efc8fae17f1de09477e5b9d2a7925c
#
_entry.id   a4efc8fae17f1de09477e5b9d2a7925c
#
_cell.length_a   1.000
_cell.length_b   1.000
_cell.length_c   1.000
_cell.angle_alpha   90.00
_cell.angle_beta   90.00
_cell.angle_gamma   90.00
#
_symmetry.space_group_name_H-M   'P 1'
#
loop_
_entity.id
_entity.type
_entity.pdbx_description
1 polymer ?
#
loop_
_entity_poly.entity_id
_entity_poly.type
_entity_poly.pdbx_seq_one_letter_code
_entity_poly.pdbx_strand_id
1 'polypeptide(L)'
;MAADFEGYEALQDKLLHEAPKTGNDPDADKLLARLFDFLADACETVRDNGRGGRVRPGTGSAMYYVWLTRGKPEDSGNLPIGATADGRRKGEFFSANLSPSPQAQVRGPISVWQAFSRLNYRRICNGGPITMELSDSVFSDPEGLSKCAMLVHTFAKLGCQQLQLNTINLRTLLDAREHPERHRNLIVRVWGWSGYFCELGPEYQEHIIARHLYGG
;
A
#
# COMPACT_ATOMS: atom_id res chain seq x y z
N MET A 1 0.61 23.08 -0.38
CA MET A 1 1.18 22.03 0.49
C MET A 1 1.69 22.57 1.81
N ALA A 2 2.44 23.68 1.86
CA ALA A 2 2.90 24.26 3.13
C ALA A 2 1.74 24.62 4.09
N ALA A 3 0.58 25.04 3.56
CA ALA A 3 -0.63 25.34 4.32
C ALA A 3 -1.47 24.13 4.69
N ASP A 4 -1.04 22.90 4.41
CA ASP A 4 -1.80 21.66 4.60
C ASP A 4 -3.21 21.72 4.00
N PHE A 5 -3.36 22.39 2.87
CA PHE A 5 -4.61 22.70 2.17
C PHE A 5 -5.59 23.61 2.92
N GLU A 6 -5.22 24.22 4.04
CA GLU A 6 -6.05 25.23 4.69
C GLU A 6 -6.26 26.43 3.75
N GLY A 7 -7.52 26.76 3.45
CA GLY A 7 -7.92 27.75 2.47
C GLY A 7 -7.78 27.31 0.99
N TYR A 8 -7.46 26.04 0.75
CA TYR A 8 -7.32 25.43 -0.59
C TYR A 8 -8.12 24.12 -0.70
N GLU A 9 -9.22 24.00 0.00
CA GLU A 9 -10.05 22.79 0.09
C GLU A 9 -10.57 22.37 -1.28
N ALA A 10 -10.97 23.33 -2.13
CA ALA A 10 -11.42 23.03 -3.49
C ALA A 10 -10.29 22.46 -4.38
N LEU A 11 -9.05 22.87 -4.17
CA LEU A 11 -7.89 22.28 -4.85
C LEU A 11 -7.62 20.88 -4.32
N GLN A 12 -7.68 20.69 -3.01
CA GLN A 12 -7.52 19.37 -2.39
C GLN A 12 -8.55 18.38 -2.94
N ASP A 13 -9.80 18.78 -3.00
CA ASP A 13 -10.89 17.96 -3.53
C ASP A 13 -10.61 17.48 -4.96
N LYS A 14 -10.17 18.39 -5.83
CA LYS A 14 -9.75 18.04 -7.20
C LYS A 14 -8.58 17.04 -7.22
N LEU A 15 -7.57 17.24 -6.37
CA LEU A 15 -6.42 16.34 -6.29
C LEU A 15 -6.82 14.96 -5.77
N LEU A 16 -7.79 14.87 -4.88
CA LEU A 16 -8.27 13.60 -4.35
C LEU A 16 -9.14 12.83 -5.35
N HIS A 17 -10.07 13.51 -6.02
CA HIS A 17 -11.14 12.86 -6.75
C HIS A 17 -11.04 12.96 -8.28
N GLU A 18 -10.43 14.02 -8.82
CA GLU A 18 -10.35 14.25 -10.27
C GLU A 18 -8.96 13.95 -10.84
N ALA A 19 -7.90 14.09 -10.05
CA ALA A 19 -6.54 13.86 -10.55
C ALA A 19 -6.30 12.37 -10.87
N PRO A 20 -5.64 12.06 -12.00
CA PRO A 20 -5.30 10.68 -12.38
C PRO A 20 -4.51 9.97 -11.28
N LYS A 21 -4.89 8.74 -10.97
CA LYS A 21 -4.23 7.89 -9.98
C LYS A 21 -3.81 6.56 -10.61
N THR A 22 -2.69 6.01 -10.13
CA THR A 22 -2.27 4.67 -10.49
C THR A 22 -3.33 3.64 -10.08
N GLY A 23 -3.68 2.76 -11.00
CA GLY A 23 -4.72 1.75 -10.84
C GLY A 23 -6.11 2.18 -11.35
N ASN A 24 -6.29 3.45 -11.75
CA ASN A 24 -7.51 3.92 -12.40
C ASN A 24 -7.28 4.69 -13.71
N ASP A 25 -6.05 5.14 -13.96
CA ASP A 25 -5.69 5.92 -15.13
C ASP A 25 -4.47 5.34 -15.86
N PRO A 26 -4.57 5.01 -17.16
CA PRO A 26 -3.48 4.38 -17.91
C PRO A 26 -2.24 5.25 -18.09
N ASP A 27 -2.36 6.57 -18.08
CA ASP A 27 -1.22 7.46 -18.27
C ASP A 27 -0.47 7.66 -16.93
N ALA A 28 -1.19 7.68 -15.79
CA ALA A 28 -0.58 7.58 -14.47
C ALA A 28 0.19 6.26 -14.31
N ASP A 29 -0.36 5.13 -14.79
CA ASP A 29 0.30 3.83 -14.77
C ASP A 29 1.58 3.81 -15.62
N LYS A 30 1.56 4.41 -16.81
CA LYS A 30 2.76 4.53 -17.67
C LYS A 30 3.82 5.42 -17.04
N LEU A 31 3.39 6.53 -16.39
CA LEU A 31 4.31 7.42 -15.70
C LEU A 31 5.02 6.71 -14.55
N LEU A 32 4.28 5.91 -13.77
CA LEU A 32 4.85 5.08 -12.72
C LEU A 32 5.89 4.11 -13.27
N ALA A 33 5.58 3.40 -14.35
CA ALA A 33 6.50 2.45 -14.97
C ALA A 33 7.80 3.16 -15.43
N ARG A 34 7.68 4.32 -16.08
CA ARG A 34 8.85 5.12 -16.48
C ARG A 34 9.70 5.59 -15.29
N LEU A 35 9.06 5.96 -14.17
CA LEU A 35 9.77 6.34 -12.95
C LEU A 35 10.61 5.18 -12.41
N PHE A 36 10.04 3.97 -12.40
CA PHE A 36 10.78 2.79 -11.96
C PHE A 36 11.87 2.36 -12.94
N ASP A 37 11.68 2.52 -14.24
CA ASP A 37 12.75 2.30 -15.21
C ASP A 37 13.90 3.27 -14.99
N PHE A 38 13.62 4.56 -14.78
CA PHE A 38 14.64 5.56 -14.45
C PHE A 38 15.39 5.21 -13.14
N LEU A 39 14.67 4.76 -12.12
CA LEU A 39 15.31 4.30 -10.86
C LEU A 39 16.20 3.08 -11.10
N ALA A 40 15.75 2.14 -11.92
CA ALA A 40 16.55 0.96 -12.28
C ALA A 40 17.81 1.36 -13.08
N ASP A 41 17.69 2.30 -14.03
CA ASP A 41 18.83 2.85 -14.76
C ASP A 41 19.86 3.47 -13.80
N ALA A 42 19.39 4.29 -12.86
CA ALA A 42 20.25 4.90 -11.84
C ALA A 42 20.97 3.84 -10.98
N CYS A 43 20.25 2.80 -10.54
CA CYS A 43 20.85 1.70 -9.79
C CYS A 43 21.90 0.93 -10.61
N GLU A 44 21.70 0.75 -11.90
CA GLU A 44 22.63 0.03 -12.79
C GLU A 44 23.92 0.80 -13.07
N THR A 45 23.97 2.11 -12.78
CA THR A 45 25.23 2.88 -12.86
C THR A 45 26.22 2.49 -11.76
N VAL A 46 25.74 1.93 -10.65
CA VAL A 46 26.57 1.46 -9.55
C VAL A 46 27.18 0.11 -9.93
N ARG A 47 28.43 0.14 -10.44
CA ARG A 47 29.14 -1.05 -10.96
C ARG A 47 29.80 -1.87 -9.88
N ASP A 48 30.23 -1.22 -8.81
CA ASP A 48 30.88 -1.86 -7.66
C ASP A 48 30.17 -1.45 -6.36
N ASN A 49 29.63 -2.44 -5.67
CA ASN A 49 29.02 -2.26 -4.34
C ASN A 49 29.89 -2.90 -3.24
N GLY A 50 31.14 -3.25 -3.51
CA GLY A 50 32.05 -3.90 -2.58
C GLY A 50 31.69 -5.35 -2.22
N ARG A 51 30.64 -5.93 -2.80
CA ARG A 51 30.14 -7.29 -2.50
C ARG A 51 30.02 -8.17 -3.75
N GLY A 52 30.39 -7.67 -4.92
CA GLY A 52 30.28 -8.40 -6.20
C GLY A 52 28.83 -8.54 -6.74
N GLY A 53 27.83 -7.98 -6.06
CA GLY A 53 26.44 -8.02 -6.50
C GLY A 53 26.04 -6.80 -7.31
N ARG A 54 24.84 -6.84 -7.90
CA ARG A 54 24.25 -5.71 -8.61
C ARG A 54 23.31 -4.95 -7.68
N VAL A 55 23.31 -3.63 -7.76
CA VAL A 55 22.30 -2.80 -7.10
C VAL A 55 21.00 -2.87 -7.90
N ARG A 56 19.91 -3.21 -7.23
CA ARG A 56 18.57 -3.30 -7.80
C ARG A 56 17.55 -2.58 -6.92
N PRO A 57 16.66 -1.80 -7.48
CA PRO A 57 15.59 -1.17 -6.70
C PRO A 57 14.55 -2.19 -6.25
N GLY A 58 13.83 -1.83 -5.20
CA GLY A 58 12.63 -2.48 -4.72
C GLY A 58 11.56 -1.45 -4.41
N THR A 59 10.37 -1.92 -4.07
CA THR A 59 9.21 -1.08 -3.82
C THR A 59 8.61 -1.35 -2.45
N GLY A 60 9.30 -2.13 -1.61
CA GLY A 60 8.83 -2.42 -0.26
C GLY A 60 8.91 -1.19 0.63
N SER A 61 7.80 -0.81 1.25
CA SER A 61 7.80 0.10 2.39
C SER A 61 7.95 -0.72 3.65
N ALA A 62 8.86 -0.29 4.54
CA ALA A 62 9.03 -0.91 5.84
C ALA A 62 8.10 -0.22 6.87
N MET A 63 8.14 -0.72 8.10
CA MET A 63 7.43 -0.13 9.25
C MET A 63 7.73 1.37 9.46
N TYR A 64 8.84 1.88 8.92
CA TYR A 64 9.20 3.30 8.96
C TYR A 64 8.15 4.22 8.32
N TYR A 65 7.32 3.73 7.44
CA TYR A 65 6.34 4.55 6.77
C TYR A 65 5.30 5.15 7.76
N VAL A 66 4.93 4.45 8.81
CA VAL A 66 4.06 4.99 9.88
C VAL A 66 4.78 6.14 10.60
N TRP A 67 6.05 5.96 10.91
CA TRP A 67 6.87 6.98 11.56
C TRP A 67 7.15 8.17 10.64
N LEU A 68 7.39 7.92 9.36
CA LEU A 68 7.58 9.00 8.38
C LEU A 68 6.32 9.86 8.22
N THR A 69 5.13 9.25 8.29
CA THR A 69 3.88 10.01 8.15
C THR A 69 3.50 10.77 9.39
N ARG A 70 3.68 10.19 10.58
CA ARG A 70 3.22 10.77 11.84
C ARG A 70 4.31 11.34 12.74
N GLY A 71 5.57 11.04 12.45
CA GLY A 71 6.69 11.35 13.32
C GLY A 71 6.74 10.41 14.53
N LYS A 72 7.87 10.43 15.24
CA LYS A 72 8.03 9.78 16.52
C LYS A 72 8.10 10.84 17.60
N PRO A 73 7.23 10.81 18.62
CA PRO A 73 7.27 11.79 19.70
C PRO A 73 8.60 11.80 20.46
N GLU A 74 9.25 10.64 20.55
CA GLU A 74 10.51 10.48 21.27
C GLU A 74 11.74 10.94 20.49
N ASP A 75 11.65 10.99 19.18
CA ASP A 75 12.74 11.41 18.28
C ASP A 75 12.57 12.89 17.94
N SER A 76 13.24 13.76 18.67
CA SER A 76 13.19 15.24 18.52
C SER A 76 13.56 15.79 17.15
N GLY A 77 13.71 14.96 16.13
CA GLY A 77 13.99 15.35 14.74
C GLY A 77 13.03 14.77 13.71
N ASN A 78 12.18 13.83 14.07
CA ASN A 78 11.23 13.21 13.13
C ASN A 78 9.89 13.95 13.10
N LEU A 79 9.81 14.97 12.26
CA LEU A 79 8.56 15.67 11.98
C LEU A 79 7.70 14.82 11.02
N PRO A 80 6.36 14.87 11.17
CA PRO A 80 5.45 14.26 10.21
C PRO A 80 5.68 14.81 8.80
N ILE A 81 5.60 13.95 7.79
CA ILE A 81 5.66 14.40 6.40
C ILE A 81 4.46 15.30 6.13
N GLY A 82 4.72 16.46 5.55
CA GLY A 82 3.71 17.45 5.18
C GLY A 82 2.76 16.95 4.11
N ALA A 83 1.80 17.79 3.73
CA ALA A 83 0.86 17.53 2.65
C ALA A 83 1.58 17.21 1.33
N THR A 84 0.98 16.33 0.52
CA THR A 84 1.52 15.92 -0.79
C THR A 84 0.62 16.32 -1.95
N ALA A 85 1.17 16.36 -3.16
CA ALA A 85 0.49 16.89 -4.35
C ALA A 85 -0.67 16.01 -4.85
N ASP A 86 -0.88 14.84 -4.27
CA ASP A 86 -2.01 13.94 -4.53
C ASP A 86 -3.25 14.24 -3.67
N GLY A 87 -3.18 15.29 -2.84
CA GLY A 87 -4.25 15.73 -1.95
C GLY A 87 -4.14 15.23 -0.50
N ARG A 88 -3.13 14.39 -0.18
CA ARG A 88 -2.88 13.88 1.17
C ARG A 88 -2.48 15.01 2.13
N ARG A 89 -3.09 15.08 3.29
CA ARG A 89 -2.72 16.04 4.35
C ARG A 89 -1.52 15.55 5.17
N LYS A 90 -0.93 16.47 5.92
CA LYS A 90 0.12 16.16 6.88
C LYS A 90 -0.35 15.08 7.87
N GLY A 91 0.47 14.07 8.08
CA GLY A 91 0.18 12.98 9.01
C GLY A 91 -0.81 11.93 8.54
N GLU A 92 -1.45 12.11 7.39
CA GLU A 92 -2.24 11.03 6.76
C GLU A 92 -1.32 9.94 6.20
N PHE A 93 -1.82 8.70 6.17
CA PHE A 93 -1.03 7.56 5.72
C PHE A 93 -0.75 7.59 4.22
N PHE A 94 0.44 7.12 3.85
CA PHE A 94 0.75 6.71 2.49
C PHE A 94 0.16 5.33 2.20
N SER A 95 0.11 4.96 0.93
CA SER A 95 -0.16 3.57 0.56
C SER A 95 0.96 2.63 1.03
N ALA A 96 0.58 1.40 1.37
CA ALA A 96 1.52 0.36 1.77
C ALA A 96 2.09 -0.33 0.53
N ASN A 97 3.40 -0.42 0.42
CA ASN A 97 4.10 -1.09 -0.69
C ASN A 97 3.67 -0.52 -2.07
N LEU A 98 3.40 -1.42 -3.04
CA LEU A 98 2.81 -1.06 -4.35
C LEU A 98 1.28 -1.00 -4.34
N SER A 99 0.65 -0.86 -3.19
CA SER A 99 -0.81 -0.72 -3.14
C SER A 99 -1.23 0.65 -3.68
N PRO A 100 -2.42 0.79 -4.24
CA PRO A 100 -2.96 2.08 -4.64
C PRO A 100 -3.01 3.06 -3.47
N SER A 101 -2.97 4.35 -3.74
CA SER A 101 -3.18 5.33 -2.68
C SER A 101 -4.59 5.14 -2.09
N PRO A 102 -4.79 5.44 -0.78
CA PRO A 102 -6.10 5.29 -0.15
C PRO A 102 -7.23 6.02 -0.89
N GLN A 103 -6.92 7.11 -1.58
CA GLN A 103 -7.86 7.93 -2.35
C GLN A 103 -8.03 7.46 -3.81
N ALA A 104 -7.29 6.45 -4.27
CA ALA A 104 -7.44 5.95 -5.63
C ALA A 104 -8.75 5.16 -5.78
N GLN A 105 -9.65 5.65 -6.63
CA GLN A 105 -10.87 4.93 -6.97
C GLN A 105 -10.57 3.82 -7.98
N VAL A 106 -10.03 2.70 -7.50
CA VAL A 106 -9.68 1.57 -8.34
C VAL A 106 -10.93 0.80 -8.79
N ARG A 107 -10.86 0.22 -9.99
CA ARG A 107 -11.96 -0.59 -10.56
C ARG A 107 -11.89 -2.06 -10.15
N GLY A 108 -11.43 -2.31 -8.93
CA GLY A 108 -11.24 -3.65 -8.37
C GLY A 108 -9.81 -4.20 -8.55
N PRO A 109 -9.55 -5.42 -8.03
CA PRO A 109 -8.21 -6.01 -7.95
C PRO A 109 -7.48 -6.08 -9.29
N ILE A 110 -8.18 -6.46 -10.35
CA ILE A 110 -7.57 -6.67 -11.68
C ILE A 110 -7.02 -5.36 -12.24
N SER A 111 -7.69 -4.23 -12.05
CA SER A 111 -7.21 -2.93 -12.52
C SER A 111 -5.91 -2.51 -11.83
N VAL A 112 -5.78 -2.81 -10.55
CA VAL A 112 -4.55 -2.61 -9.78
C VAL A 112 -3.41 -3.46 -10.32
N TRP A 113 -3.66 -4.75 -10.55
CA TRP A 113 -2.64 -5.65 -11.09
C TRP A 113 -2.23 -5.31 -12.51
N GLN A 114 -3.17 -4.87 -13.35
CA GLN A 114 -2.86 -4.35 -14.70
C GLN A 114 -1.96 -3.11 -14.65
N ALA A 115 -2.18 -2.20 -13.70
CA ALA A 115 -1.33 -1.05 -13.50
C ALA A 115 0.10 -1.48 -13.12
N PHE A 116 0.23 -2.29 -12.09
CA PHE A 116 1.53 -2.70 -11.58
C PHE A 116 2.24 -3.76 -12.44
N SER A 117 1.52 -4.51 -13.28
CA SER A 117 2.14 -5.43 -14.25
C SER A 117 2.99 -4.72 -15.32
N ARG A 118 2.84 -3.40 -15.47
CA ARG A 118 3.67 -2.58 -16.36
C ARG A 118 5.11 -2.39 -15.85
N LEU A 119 5.36 -2.69 -14.59
CA LEU A 119 6.69 -2.58 -13.99
C LEU A 119 7.62 -3.70 -14.49
N ASN A 120 8.86 -3.36 -14.78
CA ASN A 120 9.86 -4.35 -15.18
C ASN A 120 10.46 -5.06 -13.95
N TYR A 121 9.78 -6.07 -13.46
CA TYR A 121 10.22 -6.83 -12.27
C TYR A 121 11.55 -7.59 -12.43
N ARG A 122 12.05 -7.76 -13.66
CA ARG A 122 13.41 -8.29 -13.87
C ARG A 122 14.50 -7.31 -13.43
N ARG A 123 14.16 -6.01 -13.44
CA ARG A 123 15.05 -4.93 -13.01
C ARG A 123 14.72 -4.46 -11.58
N ILE A 124 13.46 -4.56 -11.18
CA ILE A 124 12.95 -4.15 -9.86
C ILE A 124 12.73 -5.43 -9.03
N CYS A 125 13.82 -6.11 -8.66
CA CYS A 125 13.73 -7.45 -8.06
C CYS A 125 13.99 -7.49 -6.55
N ASN A 126 14.17 -6.33 -5.91
CA ASN A 126 14.37 -6.25 -4.46
C ASN A 126 13.04 -6.04 -3.68
N GLY A 127 12.02 -6.82 -4.05
CA GLY A 127 10.68 -6.78 -3.47
C GLY A 127 9.72 -5.82 -4.19
N GLY A 128 8.52 -6.31 -4.48
CA GLY A 128 7.44 -5.57 -5.13
C GLY A 128 6.07 -6.04 -4.66
N PRO A 129 5.79 -6.03 -3.33
CA PRO A 129 4.53 -6.56 -2.81
C PRO A 129 3.36 -5.62 -3.14
N ILE A 130 2.29 -6.22 -3.63
CA ILE A 130 0.97 -5.60 -3.73
C ILE A 130 0.12 -6.17 -2.59
N THR A 131 -0.32 -5.31 -1.68
CA THR A 131 -1.17 -5.69 -0.56
C THR A 131 -2.61 -5.31 -0.87
N MET A 132 -3.52 -6.27 -0.73
CA MET A 132 -4.96 -6.06 -0.96
C MET A 132 -5.78 -6.72 0.14
N GLU A 133 -6.87 -6.06 0.46
CA GLU A 133 -7.87 -6.58 1.39
C GLU A 133 -9.00 -7.23 0.58
N LEU A 134 -9.38 -8.45 0.95
CA LEU A 134 -10.56 -9.13 0.42
C LEU A 134 -11.60 -9.25 1.53
N SER A 135 -12.88 -9.10 1.18
CA SER A 135 -13.94 -9.43 2.13
C SER A 135 -13.90 -10.92 2.48
N ASP A 136 -14.06 -11.25 3.75
CA ASP A 136 -14.18 -12.64 4.22
C ASP A 136 -15.36 -13.36 3.59
N SER A 137 -16.39 -12.64 3.17
CA SER A 137 -17.55 -13.16 2.43
C SER A 137 -17.16 -13.89 1.14
N VAL A 138 -16.02 -13.54 0.53
CA VAL A 138 -15.50 -14.22 -0.68
C VAL A 138 -15.25 -15.72 -0.43
N PHE A 139 -14.99 -16.10 0.80
CA PHE A 139 -14.69 -17.50 1.17
C PHE A 139 -15.90 -18.27 1.72
N SER A 140 -17.08 -17.66 1.72
CA SER A 140 -18.28 -18.27 2.30
C SER A 140 -18.95 -19.30 1.39
N ASP A 141 -18.60 -19.34 0.11
CA ASP A 141 -19.15 -20.30 -0.86
C ASP A 141 -18.10 -20.78 -1.88
N PRO A 142 -18.34 -21.93 -2.57
CA PRO A 142 -17.41 -22.48 -3.55
C PRO A 142 -17.17 -21.58 -4.78
N GLU A 143 -18.14 -20.75 -5.16
CA GLU A 143 -17.99 -19.81 -6.28
C GLU A 143 -17.02 -18.69 -5.92
N GLY A 144 -17.11 -18.13 -4.72
CA GLY A 144 -16.19 -17.13 -4.18
C GLY A 144 -14.76 -17.68 -4.11
N LEU A 145 -14.58 -18.90 -3.63
CA LEU A 145 -13.27 -19.57 -3.61
C LEU A 145 -12.70 -19.73 -5.02
N SER A 146 -13.52 -20.13 -6.00
CA SER A 146 -13.12 -20.26 -7.40
C SER A 146 -12.70 -18.90 -7.98
N LYS A 147 -13.45 -17.82 -7.70
CA LYS A 147 -13.11 -16.45 -8.09
C LYS A 147 -11.77 -16.01 -7.49
N CYS A 148 -11.52 -16.31 -6.23
CA CYS A 148 -10.24 -16.01 -5.58
C CYS A 148 -9.07 -16.76 -6.25
N ALA A 149 -9.25 -18.03 -6.58
CA ALA A 149 -8.25 -18.82 -7.31
C ALA A 149 -7.97 -18.21 -8.70
N MET A 150 -9.01 -17.79 -9.42
CA MET A 150 -8.84 -17.10 -10.71
C MET A 150 -8.13 -15.74 -10.57
N LEU A 151 -8.38 -15.00 -9.50
CA LEU A 151 -7.67 -13.77 -9.21
C LEU A 151 -6.16 -14.04 -9.05
N VAL A 152 -5.78 -14.99 -8.19
CA VAL A 152 -4.37 -15.35 -7.98
C VAL A 152 -3.71 -15.82 -9.28
N HIS A 153 -4.42 -16.61 -10.08
CA HIS A 153 -3.93 -17.04 -11.39
C HIS A 153 -3.73 -15.86 -12.36
N THR A 154 -4.65 -14.90 -12.36
CA THR A 154 -4.54 -13.68 -13.19
C THR A 154 -3.35 -12.83 -12.77
N PHE A 155 -3.11 -12.69 -11.45
CA PHE A 155 -1.93 -12.02 -10.93
C PHE A 155 -0.63 -12.62 -11.49
N ALA A 156 -0.52 -13.95 -11.43
CA ALA A 156 0.65 -14.67 -11.95
C ALA A 156 0.80 -14.49 -13.47
N LYS A 157 -0.31 -14.58 -14.23
CA LYS A 157 -0.30 -14.37 -15.69
C LYS A 157 0.11 -12.96 -16.10
N LEU A 158 -0.25 -11.95 -15.32
CA LEU A 158 0.14 -10.56 -15.56
C LEU A 158 1.63 -10.32 -15.25
N GLY A 159 2.32 -11.27 -14.63
CA GLY A 159 3.74 -11.17 -14.33
C GLY A 159 4.08 -10.24 -13.17
N CYS A 160 3.11 -9.95 -12.30
CA CYS A 160 3.36 -9.24 -11.05
C CYS A 160 4.23 -10.10 -10.10
N GLN A 161 4.98 -9.45 -9.21
CA GLN A 161 6.03 -10.14 -8.47
C GLN A 161 5.53 -10.78 -7.17
N GLN A 162 4.85 -10.04 -6.33
CA GLN A 162 4.47 -10.49 -4.98
C GLN A 162 3.08 -10.01 -4.63
N LEU A 163 2.23 -10.92 -4.17
CA LEU A 163 0.86 -10.67 -3.74
C LEU A 163 0.72 -10.97 -2.25
N GLN A 164 0.14 -10.04 -1.52
CA GLN A 164 -0.33 -10.23 -0.16
C GLN A 164 -1.83 -9.98 -0.12
N LEU A 165 -2.61 -11.02 0.14
CA LEU A 165 -4.05 -10.93 0.35
C LEU A 165 -4.34 -11.04 1.85
N ASN A 166 -5.14 -10.13 2.37
CA ASN A 166 -5.66 -10.15 3.74
C ASN A 166 -7.18 -10.28 3.69
N THR A 167 -7.76 -10.92 4.70
CA THR A 167 -9.19 -11.30 4.70
C THR A 167 -9.87 -11.03 6.03
N ILE A 168 -9.39 -10.08 6.78
CA ILE A 168 -9.97 -9.78 8.10
C ILE A 168 -11.14 -8.81 7.93
N ASN A 169 -12.23 -9.11 8.60
CA ASN A 169 -13.43 -8.30 8.60
C ASN A 169 -13.22 -7.00 9.39
N LEU A 170 -13.59 -5.85 8.81
CA LEU A 170 -13.49 -4.54 9.45
C LEU A 170 -14.20 -4.49 10.81
N ARG A 171 -15.40 -5.09 10.92
CA ARG A 171 -16.15 -5.14 12.20
C ARG A 171 -15.37 -5.84 13.29
N THR A 172 -14.68 -6.92 12.94
CA THR A 172 -13.81 -7.66 13.86
C THR A 172 -12.65 -6.80 14.35
N LEU A 173 -12.03 -6.01 13.47
CA LEU A 173 -10.95 -5.10 13.85
C LEU A 173 -11.43 -3.98 14.75
N LEU A 174 -12.60 -3.40 14.47
CA LEU A 174 -13.19 -2.35 15.29
C LEU A 174 -13.58 -2.88 16.68
N ASP A 175 -14.23 -4.04 16.75
CA ASP A 175 -14.56 -4.68 18.02
C ASP A 175 -13.30 -5.08 18.82
N ALA A 176 -12.27 -5.56 18.13
CA ALA A 176 -10.99 -5.91 18.77
C ALA A 176 -10.25 -4.69 19.35
N ARG A 177 -10.43 -3.51 18.74
CA ARG A 177 -9.88 -2.26 19.27
C ARG A 177 -10.61 -1.78 20.53
N GLU A 178 -11.94 -1.96 20.57
CA GLU A 178 -12.80 -1.58 21.70
C GLU A 178 -12.77 -2.62 22.84
N HIS A 179 -12.68 -3.90 22.48
CA HIS A 179 -12.76 -5.04 23.39
C HIS A 179 -11.59 -6.02 23.21
N PRO A 180 -10.33 -5.58 23.45
CA PRO A 180 -9.14 -6.39 23.19
C PRO A 180 -9.11 -7.72 23.95
N GLU A 181 -9.77 -7.80 25.09
CA GLU A 181 -9.86 -9.01 25.90
C GLU A 181 -10.60 -10.16 25.20
N ARG A 182 -11.48 -9.85 24.24
CA ARG A 182 -12.25 -10.82 23.45
C ARG A 182 -11.47 -11.33 22.22
N HIS A 183 -10.47 -10.59 21.80
CA HIS A 183 -9.75 -10.78 20.54
C HIS A 183 -8.25 -10.99 20.70
N ARG A 184 -7.80 -11.49 21.86
CA ARG A 184 -6.37 -11.67 22.16
C ARG A 184 -5.60 -12.49 21.11
N ASN A 185 -6.28 -13.41 20.43
CA ASN A 185 -5.68 -14.27 19.42
C ASN A 185 -5.90 -13.77 17.98
N LEU A 186 -6.43 -12.56 17.79
CA LEU A 186 -6.62 -11.99 16.46
C LEU A 186 -5.27 -11.63 15.84
N ILE A 187 -4.86 -12.45 14.86
CA ILE A 187 -3.61 -12.24 14.13
C ILE A 187 -3.90 -11.42 12.87
N VAL A 188 -3.08 -10.40 12.65
CA VAL A 188 -3.13 -9.55 11.45
C VAL A 188 -1.81 -9.60 10.71
N ARG A 189 -1.88 -9.45 9.39
CA ARG A 189 -0.70 -9.26 8.55
C ARG A 189 -0.41 -7.78 8.42
N VAL A 190 0.76 -7.37 8.87
CA VAL A 190 1.18 -5.96 8.82
C VAL A 190 1.86 -5.66 7.48
N TRP A 191 3.17 -5.84 7.37
CA TRP A 191 3.95 -5.69 6.14
C TRP A 191 5.08 -6.71 6.13
N GLY A 192 4.82 -7.88 5.59
CA GLY A 192 5.81 -8.95 5.56
C GLY A 192 5.98 -9.70 6.90
N TRP A 193 5.28 -9.31 7.95
CA TRP A 193 5.21 -9.99 9.24
C TRP A 193 3.77 -10.01 9.78
N SER A 194 3.50 -10.88 10.73
CA SER A 194 2.20 -11.00 11.39
C SER A 194 2.36 -10.78 12.90
N GLY A 195 1.34 -10.22 13.53
CA GLY A 195 1.30 -9.99 14.96
C GLY A 195 -0.12 -10.04 15.50
N TYR A 196 -0.25 -10.09 16.81
CA TYR A 196 -1.55 -9.99 17.46
C TYR A 196 -2.04 -8.55 17.40
N PHE A 197 -3.22 -8.35 16.82
CA PHE A 197 -3.78 -7.00 16.60
C PHE A 197 -3.84 -6.18 17.89
N CYS A 198 -4.29 -6.82 18.98
CA CYS A 198 -4.45 -6.15 20.28
C CYS A 198 -3.12 -5.76 20.95
N GLU A 199 -1.99 -6.33 20.51
CA GLU A 199 -0.65 -6.02 21.02
C GLU A 199 0.07 -4.96 20.17
N LEU A 200 -0.49 -4.60 19.00
CA LEU A 200 0.06 -3.56 18.16
C LEU A 200 -0.19 -2.17 18.77
N GLY A 201 0.76 -1.27 18.58
CA GLY A 201 0.55 0.14 18.92
C GLY A 201 -0.63 0.75 18.17
N PRO A 202 -1.28 1.78 18.74
CA PRO A 202 -2.49 2.40 18.18
C PRO A 202 -2.36 2.83 16.72
N GLU A 203 -1.18 3.32 16.32
CA GLU A 203 -0.90 3.78 14.95
C GLU A 203 -0.96 2.63 13.94
N TYR A 204 -0.48 1.44 14.34
CA TYR A 204 -0.55 0.24 13.51
C TYR A 204 -1.98 -0.29 13.40
N GLN A 205 -2.72 -0.30 14.52
CA GLN A 205 -4.13 -0.70 14.53
C GLN A 205 -4.95 0.21 13.61
N GLU A 206 -4.78 1.53 13.75
CA GLU A 206 -5.45 2.53 12.92
C GLU A 206 -5.14 2.36 11.44
N HIS A 207 -3.87 2.13 11.10
CA HIS A 207 -3.46 1.90 9.72
C HIS A 207 -4.10 0.63 9.12
N ILE A 208 -4.15 -0.46 9.91
CA ILE A 208 -4.77 -1.72 9.46
C ILE A 208 -6.26 -1.53 9.23
N ILE A 209 -6.94 -0.79 10.11
CA ILE A 209 -8.35 -0.43 9.96
C ILE A 209 -8.56 0.45 8.71
N ALA A 210 -7.72 1.46 8.52
CA ALA A 210 -7.83 2.39 7.38
C ALA A 210 -7.71 1.68 6.02
N ARG A 211 -6.91 0.62 5.91
CA ARG A 211 -6.82 -0.18 4.68
C ARG A 211 -8.17 -0.79 4.27
N HIS A 212 -9.01 -1.15 5.23
CA HIS A 212 -10.34 -1.73 4.99
C HIS A 212 -11.39 -0.68 4.64
N LEU A 213 -11.22 0.56 5.08
CA LEU A 213 -12.14 1.64 4.76
C LEU A 213 -12.08 2.05 3.28
N TYR A 214 -10.95 1.79 2.62
CA TYR A 214 -10.70 2.16 1.22
C TYR A 214 -10.71 0.97 0.27
N GLY A 215 -10.89 -0.26 0.76
CA GLY A 215 -10.88 -1.50 -0.02
C GLY A 215 -12.27 -2.09 -0.33
N GLY A 216 -13.33 -1.31 -0.08
CA GLY A 216 -14.72 -1.71 -0.33
C GLY A 216 -15.22 -1.39 -1.72
#